data_f214eaca9d11a44f107ba386680ae8a8
#
_entry.id   f214eaca9d11a44f107ba386680ae8a8
#
_cell.length_a   1.000
_cell.length_b   1.000
_cell.length_c   1.000
_cell.angle_alpha   90.00
_cell.angle_beta   90.00
_cell.angle_gamma   90.00
#
_symmetry.space_group_name_H-M   'P 1'
#
loop_
_entity.id
_entity.type
_entity.pdbx_description
1 polymer ?
#
loop_
_entity_poly.entity_id
_entity_poly.type
_entity_poly.pdbx_seq_one_letter_code
_entity_poly.pdbx_strand_id
1 'polypeptide(L)'
;MAREMTDEEKIEYDRLTANMEQMQLRLDELTAGPTVYGYARVSTYGQAAHGNSLEEQKRQLRTAGAEEIFADVFTGKTTERPELQKLVARLNKGDTLVVTKLDRLGRSVAQASSLITTLIDAGITVNVLNVGVLSNDSVSVLLRNILLSFAQFERDMIVERTQEGRAIARQRDGYREGRPKKYSGAQMDHALELLGDHSYKQVAEMTGISKATLAREKKRRCNK
;
A
#
# COMPACT_ATOMS: atom_id res chain seq x y z
N MET A 1 24.51 59.09 5.87
CA MET A 1 23.15 58.75 6.32
C MET A 1 22.61 57.70 5.35
N ALA A 2 22.42 56.46 5.81
CA ALA A 2 21.75 55.46 5.02
C ALA A 2 20.26 55.77 4.98
N ARG A 3 19.65 55.80 3.78
CA ARG A 3 18.22 56.05 3.60
C ARG A 3 17.46 54.78 4.12
N GLU A 4 16.49 54.97 4.99
CA GLU A 4 15.58 53.89 5.38
C GLU A 4 14.73 53.48 4.17
N MET A 5 14.59 52.15 3.96
CA MET A 5 13.75 51.58 2.92
C MET A 5 12.29 51.89 3.21
N THR A 6 11.51 52.23 2.20
CA THR A 6 10.06 52.32 2.29
C THR A 6 9.43 50.93 2.51
N ASP A 7 8.18 50.89 2.99
CA ASP A 7 7.51 49.59 3.21
C ASP A 7 7.33 48.82 1.92
N GLU A 8 7.09 49.45 0.78
CA GLU A 8 7.07 48.81 -0.55
C GLU A 8 8.42 48.22 -0.95
N GLU A 9 9.51 48.95 -0.71
CA GLU A 9 10.88 48.46 -0.99
C GLU A 9 11.25 47.27 -0.09
N LYS A 10 10.75 47.20 1.15
CA LYS A 10 10.94 46.06 2.06
C LYS A 10 10.19 44.82 1.56
N ILE A 11 8.91 44.96 1.15
CA ILE A 11 8.11 43.86 0.61
C ILE A 11 8.75 43.28 -0.65
N GLU A 12 9.25 44.13 -1.54
CA GLU A 12 9.92 43.70 -2.76
C GLU A 12 11.26 43.00 -2.46
N TYR A 13 12.01 43.52 -1.51
CA TYR A 13 13.28 42.91 -1.04
C TYR A 13 13.04 41.53 -0.45
N ASP A 14 12.06 41.38 0.45
CA ASP A 14 11.70 40.09 1.07
C ASP A 14 11.25 39.07 0.01
N ARG A 15 10.48 39.52 -0.99
CA ARG A 15 10.03 38.67 -2.10
C ARG A 15 11.21 38.20 -2.99
N LEU A 16 12.16 39.10 -3.29
CA LEU A 16 13.34 38.75 -4.06
C LEU A 16 14.26 37.81 -3.29
N THR A 17 14.42 38.04 -1.99
CA THR A 17 15.21 37.14 -1.10
C THR A 17 14.60 35.75 -1.04
N ALA A 18 13.28 35.63 -0.85
CA ALA A 18 12.58 34.34 -0.85
C ALA A 18 12.71 33.61 -2.20
N ASN A 19 12.63 34.33 -3.32
CA ASN A 19 12.84 33.76 -4.65
C ASN A 19 14.30 33.30 -4.86
N MET A 20 15.28 34.07 -4.37
CA MET A 20 16.70 33.68 -4.43
C MET A 20 16.98 32.41 -3.61
N GLU A 21 16.42 32.30 -2.39
CA GLU A 21 16.54 31.11 -1.56
C GLU A 21 15.90 29.88 -2.24
N GLN A 22 14.72 30.02 -2.85
CA GLN A 22 14.11 28.95 -3.62
C GLN A 22 14.94 28.54 -4.85
N MET A 23 15.52 29.51 -5.56
CA MET A 23 16.40 29.22 -6.69
C MET A 23 17.69 28.54 -6.25
N GLN A 24 18.26 28.94 -5.11
CA GLN A 24 19.45 28.30 -4.54
C GLN A 24 19.17 26.86 -4.14
N LEU A 25 18.06 26.61 -3.43
CA LEU A 25 17.62 25.25 -3.08
C LEU A 25 17.44 24.37 -4.32
N ARG A 26 16.83 24.89 -5.39
CA ARG A 26 16.69 24.18 -6.66
C ARG A 26 18.03 23.91 -7.35
N LEU A 27 18.95 24.85 -7.27
CA LEU A 27 20.28 24.69 -7.83
C LEU A 27 21.07 23.62 -7.08
N ASP A 28 20.97 23.63 -5.74
CA ASP A 28 21.60 22.63 -4.87
C ASP A 28 21.03 21.23 -5.13
N GLU A 29 19.71 21.11 -5.33
CA GLU A 29 19.07 19.85 -5.74
C GLU A 29 19.53 19.35 -7.12
N LEU A 30 19.71 20.26 -8.09
CA LEU A 30 20.15 19.94 -9.45
C LEU A 30 21.66 19.63 -9.53
N THR A 31 22.45 20.15 -8.61
CA THR A 31 23.92 19.98 -8.56
C THR A 31 24.33 18.88 -7.54
N ALA A 32 23.42 18.47 -6.67
CA ALA A 32 23.64 17.30 -5.80
C ALA A 32 23.87 16.06 -6.66
N GLY A 33 24.98 15.38 -6.43
CA GLY A 33 25.25 14.08 -7.07
C GLY A 33 24.22 13.03 -6.69
N PRO A 34 24.27 11.84 -7.32
CA PRO A 34 23.37 10.75 -6.98
C PRO A 34 23.41 10.42 -5.49
N THR A 35 22.26 10.44 -4.82
CA THR A 35 22.14 10.16 -3.38
C THR A 35 21.73 8.72 -3.13
N VAL A 36 22.25 8.13 -2.06
CA VAL A 36 21.91 6.76 -1.65
C VAL A 36 20.91 6.82 -0.50
N TYR A 37 19.70 6.41 -0.77
CA TYR A 37 18.60 6.33 0.21
C TYR A 37 18.39 4.93 0.73
N GLY A 38 18.15 4.78 2.03
CA GLY A 38 17.79 3.52 2.66
C GLY A 38 16.30 3.45 3.00
N TYR A 39 15.70 2.26 2.86
CA TYR A 39 14.36 2.02 3.38
C TYR A 39 14.33 0.79 4.29
N ALA A 40 13.74 0.96 5.48
CA ALA A 40 13.54 -0.07 6.48
C ALA A 40 12.06 -0.24 6.82
N ARG A 41 11.66 -1.48 7.17
CA ARG A 41 10.29 -1.76 7.61
C ARG A 41 10.27 -2.84 8.69
N VAL A 42 9.54 -2.59 9.77
CA VAL A 42 9.30 -3.56 10.84
C VAL A 42 7.81 -3.64 11.17
N SER A 43 7.37 -4.82 11.64
CA SER A 43 6.07 -4.97 12.30
C SER A 43 6.25 -4.87 13.80
N THR A 44 5.30 -4.27 14.51
CA THR A 44 5.30 -4.20 16.00
C THR A 44 5.38 -5.57 16.66
N TYR A 45 4.91 -6.63 15.99
CA TYR A 45 5.00 -8.02 16.47
C TYR A 45 6.40 -8.65 16.28
N GLY A 46 7.26 -8.08 15.42
CA GLY A 46 8.55 -8.66 15.03
C GLY A 46 9.76 -8.11 15.77
N GLN A 47 9.60 -7.18 16.72
CA GLN A 47 10.73 -6.58 17.43
C GLN A 47 11.45 -7.54 18.39
N ALA A 48 10.87 -8.67 18.75
CA ALA A 48 11.39 -9.58 19.77
C ALA A 48 12.06 -10.86 19.24
N ALA A 49 11.96 -11.18 17.95
CA ALA A 49 12.48 -12.45 17.42
C ALA A 49 13.38 -12.25 16.20
N HIS A 50 14.65 -12.56 16.35
CA HIS A 50 15.63 -12.90 15.30
C HIS A 50 16.02 -11.79 14.31
N GLY A 51 16.98 -10.92 14.67
CA GLY A 51 17.85 -10.19 13.71
C GLY A 51 17.17 -9.21 12.74
N ASN A 52 15.87 -8.96 12.88
CA ASN A 52 15.08 -8.07 12.04
C ASN A 52 14.69 -6.76 12.74
N SER A 53 15.43 -6.36 13.78
CA SER A 53 15.18 -5.09 14.47
C SER A 53 15.36 -3.92 13.50
N LEU A 54 14.62 -2.85 13.72
CA LEU A 54 14.76 -1.64 12.90
C LEU A 54 16.21 -1.12 12.92
N GLU A 55 16.85 -1.18 14.07
CA GLU A 55 18.23 -0.70 14.24
C GLU A 55 19.23 -1.57 13.46
N GLU A 56 19.05 -2.88 13.41
CA GLU A 56 19.89 -3.75 12.61
C GLU A 56 19.72 -3.48 11.10
N GLN A 57 18.48 -3.26 10.64
CA GLN A 57 18.24 -2.87 9.27
C GLN A 57 18.92 -1.52 8.95
N LYS A 58 18.76 -0.51 9.81
CA LYS A 58 19.41 0.79 9.63
C LYS A 58 20.95 0.67 9.59
N ARG A 59 21.52 -0.18 10.43
CA ARG A 59 22.96 -0.46 10.42
C ARG A 59 23.42 -1.03 9.08
N GLN A 60 22.70 -2.05 8.57
CA GLN A 60 23.01 -2.67 7.27
C GLN A 60 22.87 -1.66 6.11
N LEU A 61 21.84 -0.82 6.13
CA LEU A 61 21.63 0.21 5.13
C LEU A 61 22.75 1.26 5.13
N ARG A 62 23.19 1.73 6.33
CA ARG A 62 24.34 2.63 6.44
C ARG A 62 25.63 2.00 5.95
N THR A 63 25.88 0.74 6.29
CA THR A 63 27.04 -0.02 5.80
C THR A 63 27.02 -0.14 4.26
N ALA A 64 25.83 -0.19 3.66
CA ALA A 64 25.64 -0.22 2.21
C ALA A 64 25.67 1.19 1.57
N GLY A 65 26.01 2.24 2.33
CA GLY A 65 26.19 3.61 1.84
C GLY A 65 24.95 4.49 1.92
N ALA A 66 23.86 4.07 2.58
CA ALA A 66 22.69 4.92 2.70
C ALA A 66 22.96 6.17 3.56
N GLU A 67 22.80 7.34 2.97
CA GLU A 67 22.99 8.66 3.58
C GLU A 67 21.76 9.04 4.41
N GLU A 68 20.58 8.80 3.86
CA GLU A 68 19.29 9.05 4.52
C GLU A 68 18.44 7.79 4.56
N ILE A 69 17.78 7.52 5.70
CA ILE A 69 17.02 6.29 5.89
C ILE A 69 15.58 6.62 6.29
N PHE A 70 14.64 6.15 5.48
CA PHE A 70 13.21 6.19 5.74
C PHE A 70 12.76 4.88 6.40
N ALA A 71 11.85 4.95 7.38
CA ALA A 71 11.44 3.77 8.11
C ALA A 71 9.95 3.78 8.45
N ASP A 72 9.25 2.71 8.06
CA ASP A 72 7.86 2.48 8.44
C ASP A 72 7.78 1.43 9.56
N VAL A 73 7.02 1.76 10.61
CA VAL A 73 6.66 0.82 11.68
C VAL A 73 5.21 0.38 11.49
N PHE A 74 5.02 -0.88 11.18
CA PHE A 74 3.73 -1.45 10.86
C PHE A 74 2.98 -1.89 12.12
N THR A 75 1.91 -1.18 12.47
CA THR A 75 0.93 -1.63 13.46
C THR A 75 -0.19 -2.36 12.72
N GLY A 76 -0.52 -3.61 13.08
CA GLY A 76 -1.39 -4.51 12.32
C GLY A 76 -2.75 -3.97 11.81
N LYS A 77 -3.08 -2.72 12.12
CA LYS A 77 -4.30 -2.02 11.65
C LYS A 77 -4.06 -1.09 10.44
N THR A 78 -2.85 -0.59 10.23
CA THR A 78 -2.54 0.37 9.16
C THR A 78 -1.70 -0.30 8.07
N THR A 79 -2.21 -0.27 6.85
CA THR A 79 -1.53 -0.82 5.68
C THR A 79 -0.73 0.23 4.91
N GLU A 80 -0.78 1.46 5.36
CA GLU A 80 -0.14 2.61 4.74
C GLU A 80 1.36 2.62 5.02
N ARG A 81 2.12 3.14 4.05
CA ARG A 81 3.58 3.27 4.09
C ARG A 81 3.96 4.72 3.80
N PRO A 82 3.68 5.63 4.73
CA PRO A 82 3.90 7.05 4.48
C PRO A 82 5.37 7.38 4.23
N GLU A 83 6.28 6.71 4.91
CA GLU A 83 7.71 6.96 4.72
C GLU A 83 8.22 6.40 3.38
N LEU A 84 7.74 5.24 2.93
CA LEU A 84 8.03 4.76 1.58
C LEU A 84 7.49 5.71 0.51
N GLN A 85 6.28 6.24 0.69
CA GLN A 85 5.69 7.19 -0.27
C GLN A 85 6.49 8.49 -0.34
N LYS A 86 6.91 9.04 0.82
CA LYS A 86 7.79 10.21 0.87
C LYS A 86 9.12 9.96 0.17
N LEU A 87 9.72 8.81 0.44
CA LEU A 87 10.98 8.41 -0.19
C LEU A 87 10.83 8.32 -1.71
N VAL A 88 9.80 7.62 -2.22
CA VAL A 88 9.56 7.48 -3.66
C VAL A 88 9.33 8.83 -4.33
N ALA A 89 8.64 9.76 -3.66
CA ALA A 89 8.43 11.12 -4.17
C ALA A 89 9.71 11.98 -4.19
N ARG A 90 10.73 11.62 -3.39
CA ARG A 90 11.99 12.34 -3.28
C ARG A 90 13.08 11.81 -4.21
N LEU A 91 12.98 10.55 -4.62
CA LEU A 91 13.96 9.90 -5.49
C LEU A 91 14.02 10.56 -6.87
N ASN A 92 15.22 10.87 -7.32
CA ASN A 92 15.52 11.45 -8.62
C ASN A 92 16.32 10.46 -9.49
N LYS A 93 16.34 10.72 -10.80
CA LYS A 93 17.14 9.94 -11.73
C LYS A 93 18.62 9.95 -11.33
N GLY A 94 19.21 8.77 -11.25
CA GLY A 94 20.58 8.56 -10.81
C GLY A 94 20.72 8.14 -9.35
N ASP A 95 19.70 8.38 -8.51
CA ASP A 95 19.71 7.98 -7.11
C ASP A 95 19.71 6.45 -6.94
N THR A 96 20.10 6.01 -5.75
CA THR A 96 20.07 4.59 -5.38
C THR A 96 19.17 4.36 -4.17
N LEU A 97 18.20 3.46 -4.30
CA LEU A 97 17.41 2.94 -3.20
C LEU A 97 18.03 1.65 -2.66
N VAL A 98 18.39 1.60 -1.39
CA VAL A 98 18.90 0.41 -0.72
C VAL A 98 17.87 -0.16 0.24
N VAL A 99 17.63 -1.48 0.17
CA VAL A 99 16.79 -2.22 1.10
C VAL A 99 17.46 -3.51 1.53
N THR A 100 17.22 -3.97 2.76
CA THR A 100 17.85 -5.19 3.26
C THR A 100 17.33 -6.46 2.59
N LYS A 101 16.04 -6.50 2.27
CA LYS A 101 15.35 -7.64 1.64
C LYS A 101 14.21 -7.16 0.74
N LEU A 102 13.87 -7.97 -0.27
CA LEU A 102 12.80 -7.68 -1.22
C LEU A 102 11.43 -7.47 -0.54
N ASP A 103 11.12 -8.22 0.52
CA ASP A 103 9.86 -8.15 1.26
C ASP A 103 9.68 -6.80 2.02
N ARG A 104 10.71 -5.97 2.09
CA ARG A 104 10.60 -4.60 2.61
C ARG A 104 9.83 -3.70 1.63
N LEU A 105 10.02 -3.88 0.33
CA LEU A 105 9.40 -3.06 -0.73
C LEU A 105 7.95 -3.45 -1.02
N GLY A 106 7.55 -4.70 -0.85
CA GLY A 106 6.20 -5.19 -1.14
C GLY A 106 5.68 -6.15 -0.06
N ARG A 107 4.36 -6.37 -0.04
CA ARG A 107 3.72 -7.44 0.75
C ARG A 107 3.67 -8.76 -0.02
N SER A 108 3.82 -8.69 -1.32
CA SER A 108 3.97 -9.81 -2.23
C SER A 108 5.11 -9.50 -3.17
N VAL A 109 5.67 -10.53 -3.79
CA VAL A 109 6.70 -10.39 -4.82
C VAL A 109 6.19 -9.51 -5.96
N ALA A 110 4.90 -9.63 -6.33
CA ALA A 110 4.27 -8.81 -7.36
C ALA A 110 4.35 -7.31 -7.07
N GLN A 111 4.01 -6.89 -5.83
CA GLN A 111 4.07 -5.47 -5.44
C GLN A 111 5.51 -4.96 -5.43
N ALA A 112 6.44 -5.74 -4.88
CA ALA A 112 7.85 -5.38 -4.84
C ALA A 112 8.42 -5.24 -6.26
N SER A 113 8.14 -6.22 -7.14
CA SER A 113 8.61 -6.21 -8.53
C SER A 113 8.03 -5.04 -9.33
N SER A 114 6.74 -4.70 -9.15
CA SER A 114 6.12 -3.55 -9.81
C SER A 114 6.79 -2.25 -9.38
N LEU A 115 7.02 -2.05 -8.08
CA LEU A 115 7.70 -0.85 -7.57
C LEU A 115 9.14 -0.76 -8.12
N ILE A 116 9.90 -1.85 -8.06
CA ILE A 116 11.27 -1.92 -8.59
C ILE A 116 11.29 -1.56 -10.08
N THR A 117 10.36 -2.11 -10.86
CA THR A 117 10.25 -1.79 -12.29
C THR A 117 10.02 -0.30 -12.49
N THR A 118 9.08 0.30 -11.78
CA THR A 118 8.78 1.74 -11.86
C THR A 118 10.01 2.59 -11.52
N LEU A 119 10.77 2.22 -10.48
CA LEU A 119 11.97 2.95 -10.07
C LEU A 119 13.09 2.84 -11.11
N ILE A 120 13.34 1.64 -11.63
CA ILE A 120 14.35 1.41 -12.67
C ILE A 120 13.99 2.17 -13.96
N ASP A 121 12.73 2.14 -14.36
CA ASP A 121 12.25 2.86 -15.55
C ASP A 121 12.36 4.39 -15.37
N ALA A 122 12.32 4.89 -14.14
CA ALA A 122 12.62 6.28 -13.79
C ALA A 122 14.13 6.60 -13.71
N GLY A 123 15.00 5.61 -13.95
CA GLY A 123 16.46 5.75 -13.91
C GLY A 123 17.06 5.70 -12.50
N ILE A 124 16.35 5.10 -11.55
CA ILE A 124 16.80 4.91 -10.17
C ILE A 124 17.38 3.49 -10.05
N THR A 125 18.51 3.36 -9.37
CA THR A 125 19.11 2.05 -9.07
C THR A 125 18.49 1.49 -7.78
N VAL A 126 18.12 0.20 -7.76
CA VAL A 126 17.60 -0.46 -6.57
C VAL A 126 18.56 -1.53 -6.09
N ASN A 127 19.16 -1.35 -4.92
CA ASN A 127 20.07 -2.33 -4.30
C ASN A 127 19.31 -3.12 -3.20
N VAL A 128 19.04 -4.38 -3.48
CA VAL A 128 18.41 -5.30 -2.51
C VAL A 128 19.49 -6.20 -1.96
N LEU A 129 19.92 -5.99 -0.70
CA LEU A 129 21.14 -6.59 -0.15
C LEU A 129 21.20 -8.13 -0.22
N ASN A 130 20.05 -8.79 -0.22
CA ASN A 130 19.97 -10.26 -0.35
C ASN A 130 19.75 -10.76 -1.80
N VAL A 131 19.66 -9.87 -2.78
CA VAL A 131 19.43 -10.20 -4.20
C VAL A 131 20.54 -9.63 -5.07
N GLY A 132 20.93 -8.39 -4.84
CA GLY A 132 21.92 -7.64 -5.60
C GLY A 132 21.39 -6.30 -6.08
N VAL A 133 22.19 -5.65 -6.92
CA VAL A 133 21.89 -4.36 -7.54
C VAL A 133 21.03 -4.60 -8.78
N LEU A 134 19.94 -3.86 -8.87
CA LEU A 134 18.98 -3.87 -9.97
C LEU A 134 18.99 -2.50 -10.64
N SER A 135 19.36 -2.46 -11.89
CA SER A 135 19.46 -1.25 -12.72
C SER A 135 18.93 -1.52 -14.14
N ASN A 136 19.23 -0.66 -15.09
CA ASN A 136 18.75 -0.84 -16.46
C ASN A 136 19.75 -1.64 -17.34
N ASP A 137 20.56 -2.54 -16.74
CA ASP A 137 21.45 -3.46 -17.44
C ASP A 137 20.76 -4.79 -17.78
N SER A 138 21.36 -5.56 -18.70
CA SER A 138 20.78 -6.81 -19.21
C SER A 138 20.56 -7.87 -18.14
N VAL A 139 21.44 -7.96 -17.13
CA VAL A 139 21.33 -8.93 -16.04
C VAL A 139 20.19 -8.54 -15.10
N SER A 140 20.08 -7.26 -14.76
CA SER A 140 19.00 -6.73 -13.96
C SER A 140 17.64 -6.88 -14.65
N VAL A 141 17.57 -6.70 -15.97
CA VAL A 141 16.36 -6.95 -16.78
C VAL A 141 15.96 -8.44 -16.69
N LEU A 142 16.91 -9.36 -16.82
CA LEU A 142 16.65 -10.79 -16.67
C LEU A 142 16.12 -11.11 -15.27
N LEU A 143 16.79 -10.62 -14.22
CA LEU A 143 16.39 -10.86 -12.84
C LEU A 143 14.99 -10.27 -12.53
N ARG A 144 14.70 -9.08 -13.03
CA ARG A 144 13.37 -8.48 -12.96
C ARG A 144 12.29 -9.35 -13.60
N ASN A 145 12.57 -9.89 -14.79
CA ASN A 145 11.64 -10.78 -15.49
C ASN A 145 11.40 -12.08 -14.71
N ILE A 146 12.43 -12.65 -14.09
CA ILE A 146 12.31 -13.82 -13.20
C ILE A 146 11.41 -13.50 -12.00
N LEU A 147 11.62 -12.35 -11.34
CA LEU A 147 10.80 -11.92 -10.21
C LEU A 147 9.34 -11.70 -10.60
N LEU A 148 9.09 -11.11 -11.76
CA LEU A 148 7.73 -10.93 -12.30
C LEU A 148 7.05 -12.27 -12.61
N SER A 149 7.78 -13.20 -13.22
CA SER A 149 7.27 -14.55 -13.51
C SER A 149 6.94 -15.31 -12.22
N PHE A 150 7.80 -15.21 -11.20
CA PHE A 150 7.55 -15.81 -9.90
C PHE A 150 6.33 -15.20 -9.20
N ALA A 151 6.16 -13.89 -9.29
CA ALA A 151 4.99 -13.20 -8.76
C ALA A 151 3.67 -13.63 -9.44
N GLN A 152 3.72 -13.90 -10.73
CA GLN A 152 2.57 -14.45 -11.47
C GLN A 152 2.28 -15.89 -11.03
N PHE A 153 3.31 -16.73 -10.93
CA PHE A 153 3.18 -18.10 -10.44
C PHE A 153 2.56 -18.18 -9.03
N GLU A 154 3.02 -17.33 -8.08
CA GLU A 154 2.40 -17.28 -6.74
C GLU A 154 0.91 -16.95 -6.80
N ARG A 155 0.52 -16.00 -7.66
CA ARG A 155 -0.88 -15.63 -7.84
C ARG A 155 -1.72 -16.78 -8.38
N ASP A 156 -1.20 -17.48 -9.40
CA ASP A 156 -1.88 -18.60 -10.03
C ASP A 156 -2.05 -19.76 -9.04
N MET A 157 -1.04 -20.05 -8.24
CA MET A 157 -1.09 -21.05 -7.16
C MET A 157 -2.15 -20.72 -6.09
N ILE A 158 -2.32 -19.43 -5.72
CA ILE A 158 -3.36 -19.01 -4.79
C ILE A 158 -4.75 -19.22 -5.39
N VAL A 159 -4.93 -18.89 -6.67
CA VAL A 159 -6.20 -19.09 -7.40
C VAL A 159 -6.53 -20.57 -7.46
N GLU A 160 -5.59 -21.42 -7.85
CA GLU A 160 -5.72 -22.87 -7.94
C GLU A 160 -6.14 -23.47 -6.59
N ARG A 161 -5.39 -23.22 -5.52
CA ARG A 161 -5.74 -23.70 -4.16
C ARG A 161 -7.13 -23.24 -3.71
N THR A 162 -7.50 -21.99 -4.08
CA THR A 162 -8.82 -21.46 -3.75
C THR A 162 -9.93 -22.20 -4.51
N GLN A 163 -9.69 -22.50 -5.78
CA GLN A 163 -10.65 -23.27 -6.61
C GLN A 163 -10.78 -24.71 -6.11
N GLU A 164 -9.67 -25.39 -5.80
CA GLU A 164 -9.68 -26.73 -5.20
C GLU A 164 -10.43 -26.74 -3.86
N GLY A 165 -10.13 -25.80 -2.97
CA GLY A 165 -10.82 -25.66 -1.69
C GLY A 165 -12.32 -25.43 -1.84
N ARG A 166 -12.75 -24.66 -2.85
CA ARG A 166 -14.17 -24.47 -3.19
C ARG A 166 -14.80 -25.74 -3.76
N ALA A 167 -14.08 -26.47 -4.62
CA ALA A 167 -14.56 -27.73 -5.17
C ALA A 167 -14.81 -28.76 -4.06
N ILE A 168 -13.88 -28.90 -3.12
CA ILE A 168 -14.03 -29.77 -1.94
C ILE A 168 -15.20 -29.30 -1.04
N ALA A 169 -15.31 -27.98 -0.82
CA ALA A 169 -16.37 -27.43 0.00
C ALA A 169 -17.77 -27.66 -0.59
N ARG A 170 -17.91 -27.60 -1.92
CA ARG A 170 -19.17 -27.87 -2.64
C ARG A 170 -19.67 -29.31 -2.49
N GLN A 171 -18.78 -30.27 -2.19
CA GLN A 171 -19.13 -31.66 -1.96
C GLN A 171 -19.69 -31.90 -0.55
N ARG A 172 -19.60 -30.94 0.36
CA ARG A 172 -20.11 -31.09 1.75
C ARG A 172 -21.59 -30.78 1.78
N ASP A 173 -22.33 -31.66 2.46
CA ASP A 173 -23.75 -31.45 2.71
C ASP A 173 -24.02 -30.12 3.41
N GLY A 174 -24.99 -29.37 2.90
CA GLY A 174 -25.34 -28.05 3.44
C GLY A 174 -24.43 -26.88 3.03
N TYR A 175 -23.42 -27.13 2.21
CA TYR A 175 -22.57 -26.03 1.69
C TYR A 175 -23.38 -25.02 0.87
N ARG A 176 -23.21 -23.75 1.19
CA ARG A 176 -23.76 -22.62 0.41
C ARG A 176 -22.67 -21.62 0.11
N GLU A 177 -22.54 -21.27 -1.16
CA GLU A 177 -21.56 -20.25 -1.58
C GLU A 177 -22.07 -18.85 -1.23
N GLY A 178 -21.15 -17.97 -0.81
CA GLY A 178 -21.43 -16.59 -0.51
C GLY A 178 -21.60 -16.28 0.98
N ARG A 179 -22.03 -15.05 1.26
CA ARG A 179 -22.23 -14.59 2.66
C ARG A 179 -23.43 -15.30 3.27
N PRO A 180 -23.31 -15.87 4.47
CA PRO A 180 -24.44 -16.44 5.19
C PRO A 180 -25.60 -15.44 5.32
N LYS A 181 -26.83 -15.94 5.21
CA LYS A 181 -28.01 -15.09 5.42
C LYS A 181 -28.02 -14.60 6.87
N LYS A 182 -28.18 -13.30 7.06
CA LYS A 182 -28.23 -12.68 8.39
C LYS A 182 -29.48 -13.09 9.17
N TYR A 183 -30.58 -13.38 8.46
CA TYR A 183 -31.87 -13.75 9.03
C TYR A 183 -32.29 -15.12 8.52
N SER A 184 -32.87 -15.93 9.40
CA SER A 184 -33.43 -17.23 9.05
C SER A 184 -34.67 -17.11 8.15
N GLY A 185 -35.05 -18.23 7.50
CA GLY A 185 -36.31 -18.28 6.72
C GLY A 185 -37.50 -17.87 7.55
N ALA A 186 -37.66 -18.49 8.74
CA ALA A 186 -38.78 -18.22 9.65
C ALA A 186 -38.83 -16.73 10.10
N GLN A 187 -37.69 -16.12 10.41
CA GLN A 187 -37.66 -14.69 10.75
C GLN A 187 -38.09 -13.81 9.58
N MET A 188 -37.71 -14.17 8.37
CA MET A 188 -38.08 -13.42 7.16
C MET A 188 -39.58 -13.66 6.82
N ASP A 189 -40.09 -14.87 7.01
CA ASP A 189 -41.52 -15.21 6.80
C ASP A 189 -42.40 -14.37 7.73
N HIS A 190 -42.11 -14.40 9.03
CA HIS A 190 -42.80 -13.59 10.02
C HIS A 190 -42.75 -12.10 9.71
N ALA A 191 -41.58 -11.57 9.32
CA ALA A 191 -41.44 -10.17 8.95
C ALA A 191 -42.25 -9.79 7.70
N LEU A 192 -42.41 -10.70 6.75
CA LEU A 192 -43.24 -10.47 5.56
C LEU A 192 -44.74 -10.54 5.85
N GLU A 193 -45.16 -11.40 6.78
CA GLU A 193 -46.55 -11.46 7.28
C GLU A 193 -46.96 -10.15 7.96
N LEU A 194 -46.09 -9.59 8.80
CA LEU A 194 -46.32 -8.28 9.44
C LEU A 194 -46.49 -7.12 8.44
N LEU A 195 -45.97 -7.24 7.21
CA LEU A 195 -46.20 -6.25 6.14
C LEU A 195 -47.63 -6.26 5.57
N GLY A 196 -48.51 -7.19 6.01
CA GLY A 196 -49.95 -7.14 5.74
C GLY A 196 -50.63 -5.98 6.49
N ASP A 197 -50.27 -5.80 7.75
CA ASP A 197 -50.96 -4.88 8.66
C ASP A 197 -50.09 -3.64 9.06
N HIS A 198 -48.80 -3.69 8.77
CA HIS A 198 -47.83 -2.67 9.17
C HIS A 198 -46.98 -2.13 8.01
N SER A 199 -46.56 -0.87 8.14
CA SER A 199 -45.68 -0.24 7.19
C SER A 199 -44.26 -0.85 7.27
N TYR A 200 -43.46 -0.74 6.15
CA TYR A 200 -42.06 -1.15 6.13
C TYR A 200 -41.23 -0.51 7.26
N LYS A 201 -41.60 0.70 7.72
CA LYS A 201 -40.91 1.39 8.81
C LYS A 201 -41.17 0.67 10.15
N GLN A 202 -42.41 0.40 10.44
CA GLN A 202 -42.84 -0.30 11.67
C GLN A 202 -42.27 -1.72 11.73
N VAL A 203 -42.36 -2.50 10.62
CA VAL A 203 -41.81 -3.86 10.59
C VAL A 203 -40.30 -3.85 10.75
N ALA A 204 -39.60 -2.86 10.19
CA ALA A 204 -38.15 -2.76 10.38
C ALA A 204 -37.77 -2.43 11.86
N GLU A 205 -38.56 -1.63 12.56
CA GLU A 205 -38.39 -1.33 13.99
C GLU A 205 -38.70 -2.55 14.86
N MET A 206 -39.73 -3.31 14.53
CA MET A 206 -40.17 -4.52 15.30
C MET A 206 -39.22 -5.71 15.12
N THR A 207 -38.70 -5.91 13.89
CA THR A 207 -37.92 -7.13 13.53
C THR A 207 -36.42 -6.92 13.44
N GLY A 208 -35.95 -5.67 13.42
CA GLY A 208 -34.54 -5.31 13.17
C GLY A 208 -34.08 -5.57 11.73
N ILE A 209 -35.00 -5.92 10.81
CA ILE A 209 -34.72 -6.17 9.39
C ILE A 209 -34.89 -4.89 8.61
N SER A 210 -33.85 -4.45 7.90
CA SER A 210 -33.91 -3.17 7.18
C SER A 210 -34.99 -3.16 6.09
N LYS A 211 -35.62 -1.99 5.86
CA LYS A 211 -36.63 -1.79 4.81
C LYS A 211 -36.19 -2.30 3.44
N ALA A 212 -34.90 -2.05 3.08
CA ALA A 212 -34.34 -2.49 1.82
C ALA A 212 -34.28 -4.02 1.70
N THR A 213 -34.00 -4.72 2.81
CA THR A 213 -33.99 -6.20 2.87
C THR A 213 -35.40 -6.76 2.73
N LEU A 214 -36.39 -6.19 3.43
CA LEU A 214 -37.79 -6.59 3.35
C LEU A 214 -38.34 -6.40 1.94
N ALA A 215 -38.11 -5.23 1.32
CA ALA A 215 -38.57 -4.93 -0.03
C ALA A 215 -37.97 -5.87 -1.09
N ARG A 216 -36.67 -6.16 -0.97
CA ARG A 216 -35.97 -7.07 -1.89
C ARG A 216 -36.51 -8.50 -1.76
N GLU A 217 -36.74 -8.97 -0.56
CA GLU A 217 -37.26 -10.32 -0.33
C GLU A 217 -38.70 -10.45 -0.76
N LYS A 218 -39.57 -9.46 -0.51
CA LYS A 218 -40.95 -9.42 -0.99
C LYS A 218 -40.99 -9.49 -2.55
N LYS A 219 -40.17 -8.65 -3.20
CA LYS A 219 -40.08 -8.67 -4.67
C LYS A 219 -39.60 -10.03 -5.22
N ARG A 220 -38.63 -10.67 -4.55
CA ARG A 220 -38.09 -11.98 -4.94
C ARG A 220 -39.16 -13.08 -4.87
N ARG A 221 -40.08 -12.99 -3.90
CA ARG A 221 -41.14 -13.98 -3.72
C ARG A 221 -42.33 -13.75 -4.66
N CYS A 222 -42.63 -12.51 -4.99
CA CYS A 222 -43.65 -12.17 -6.00
C CYS A 222 -43.27 -12.54 -7.43
N ASN A 223 -41.97 -12.69 -7.71
CA ASN A 223 -41.45 -13.02 -9.05
C ASN A 223 -41.13 -14.52 -9.22
N LYS A 224 -41.54 -15.39 -8.27
CA LYS A 224 -41.51 -16.85 -8.34
C LYS A 224 -42.91 -17.41 -8.53
#